data_b825dea9243d71fe40446b6233a42fbc
#
_entry.id   b825dea9243d71fe40446b6233a42fbc
#
_cell.length_a   1.000
_cell.length_b   1.000
_cell.length_c   1.000
_cell.angle_alpha   90.00
_cell.angle_beta   90.00
_cell.angle_gamma   90.00
#
_symmetry.space_group_name_H-M   'P 1'
#
loop_
_entity.id
_entity.type
_entity.pdbx_description
1 polymer ?
#
loop_
_entity_poly.entity_id
_entity_poly.type
_entity_poly.pdbx_seq_one_letter_code
_entity_poly.pdbx_strand_id
1 'polypeptide(L)'
;MYKRQAYQNIASGVASTIHFMYPLVVAVVMMCFFRERGSAWTFAAIGMSIVGAVLLSLGNVDFSHGDTTLGIVSATVSVVAYGGYIVGVRRSRAVEIDSTVLTCCVMAFGALFFIAGGLLTGGVRLETDPHTWLYILGVAIPATAVSNMALVQAIKSIGPTLTSIFGAMEPLTAVVIGVWVFAEPFTAKGAAGILL
;
A
#
# COMPACT_ATOMS: atom_id res chain seq x y z
N MET A 1 -10.48 4.69 0.31
CA MET A 1 -11.73 4.46 1.06
C MET A 1 -11.69 3.11 1.79
N TYR A 2 -11.58 1.98 1.11
CA TYR A 2 -11.58 0.64 1.71
C TYR A 2 -10.45 0.40 2.75
N LYS A 3 -9.22 0.86 2.51
CA LYS A 3 -8.12 0.74 3.47
C LYS A 3 -8.44 1.46 4.80
N ARG A 4 -9.01 2.67 4.75
CA ARG A 4 -9.47 3.40 5.95
C ARG A 4 -10.57 2.64 6.68
N GLN A 5 -11.52 2.06 5.95
CA GLN A 5 -12.62 1.29 6.53
C GLN A 5 -12.12 0.00 7.18
N ALA A 6 -11.09 -0.65 6.61
CA ALA A 6 -10.42 -1.79 7.23
C ALA A 6 -9.79 -1.39 8.58
N TYR A 7 -9.03 -0.30 8.64
CA TYR A 7 -8.39 0.19 9.87
C TYR A 7 -9.39 0.63 10.97
N GLN A 8 -10.63 0.94 10.62
CA GLN A 8 -11.67 1.27 11.60
C GLN A 8 -12.33 0.03 12.22
N ASN A 9 -12.24 -1.12 11.56
CA ASN A 9 -12.97 -2.34 11.94
C ASN A 9 -12.07 -3.51 12.37
N ILE A 10 -10.78 -3.47 12.02
CA ILE A 10 -9.80 -4.47 12.45
C ILE A 10 -8.50 -3.80 12.86
N ALA A 11 -7.72 -4.46 13.70
CA ALA A 11 -6.40 -3.97 14.13
C ALA A 11 -5.53 -3.60 12.92
N SER A 12 -4.80 -2.51 13.04
CA SER A 12 -3.96 -1.97 11.96
C SER A 12 -2.94 -2.98 11.42
N GLY A 13 -2.38 -3.83 12.29
CA GLY A 13 -1.47 -4.91 11.91
C GLY A 13 -2.14 -5.94 11.00
N VAL A 14 -3.40 -6.35 11.30
CA VAL A 14 -4.15 -7.30 10.46
C VAL A 14 -4.48 -6.67 9.11
N ALA A 15 -4.97 -5.43 9.10
CA ALA A 15 -5.29 -4.72 7.86
C ALA A 15 -4.05 -4.56 6.96
N SER A 16 -2.90 -4.23 7.57
CA SER A 16 -1.62 -4.11 6.85
C SER A 16 -1.15 -5.45 6.32
N THR A 17 -1.21 -6.52 7.13
CA THR A 17 -0.86 -7.88 6.71
C THR A 17 -1.65 -8.31 5.48
N ILE A 18 -2.97 -8.13 5.51
CA ILE A 18 -3.83 -8.44 4.36
C ILE A 18 -3.42 -7.56 3.17
N HIS A 19 -3.18 -6.28 3.38
CA HIS A 19 -2.80 -5.37 2.29
C HIS A 19 -1.48 -5.79 1.62
N PHE A 20 -0.49 -6.23 2.37
CA PHE A 20 0.79 -6.70 1.83
C PHE A 20 0.70 -8.04 1.06
N MET A 21 -0.47 -8.62 0.91
CA MET A 21 -0.69 -9.73 -0.02
C MET A 21 -0.86 -9.27 -1.49
N TYR A 22 -0.86 -7.97 -1.79
CA TYR A 22 -1.01 -7.48 -3.16
C TYR A 22 0.07 -7.99 -4.14
N PRO A 23 1.34 -8.29 -3.78
CA PRO A 23 2.29 -8.88 -4.71
C PRO A 23 1.85 -10.24 -5.24
N LEU A 24 1.19 -11.05 -4.40
CA LEU A 24 0.61 -12.31 -4.83
C LEU A 24 -0.49 -12.08 -5.88
N VAL A 25 -1.39 -11.12 -5.63
CA VAL A 25 -2.45 -10.77 -6.58
C VAL A 25 -1.87 -10.30 -7.92
N VAL A 26 -0.87 -9.41 -7.88
CA VAL A 26 -0.18 -8.94 -9.08
C VAL A 26 0.45 -10.11 -9.85
N ALA A 27 1.19 -11.00 -9.18
CA ALA A 27 1.84 -12.13 -9.81
C ALA A 27 0.82 -13.11 -10.44
N VAL A 28 -0.26 -13.44 -9.71
CA VAL A 28 -1.32 -14.31 -10.22
C VAL A 28 -1.98 -13.70 -11.45
N VAL A 29 -2.33 -12.42 -11.41
CA VAL A 29 -2.94 -11.74 -12.57
C VAL A 29 -1.99 -11.70 -13.75
N MET A 30 -0.71 -11.40 -13.54
CA MET A 30 0.29 -11.34 -14.62
C MET A 30 0.52 -12.72 -15.26
N MET A 31 0.54 -13.78 -14.47
CA MET A 31 0.72 -15.14 -14.99
C MET A 31 -0.54 -15.68 -15.68
N CYS A 32 -1.71 -15.51 -15.06
CA CYS A 32 -2.96 -16.10 -15.59
C CYS A 32 -3.47 -15.35 -16.81
N PHE A 33 -3.44 -14.03 -16.82
CA PHE A 33 -4.03 -13.22 -17.89
C PHE A 33 -3.03 -12.73 -18.92
N PHE A 34 -1.77 -12.55 -18.54
CA PHE A 34 -0.74 -11.98 -19.41
C PHE A 34 0.38 -12.96 -19.75
N ARG A 35 0.26 -14.23 -19.33
CA ARG A 35 1.20 -15.31 -19.61
C ARG A 35 2.65 -14.98 -19.23
N GLU A 36 2.85 -14.17 -18.21
CA GLU A 36 4.18 -13.93 -17.67
C GLU A 36 4.73 -15.24 -17.08
N ARG A 37 5.96 -15.58 -17.42
CA ARG A 37 6.58 -16.81 -16.90
C ARG A 37 7.04 -16.58 -15.47
N GLY A 38 6.32 -17.17 -14.52
CA GLY A 38 6.75 -17.19 -13.12
C GLY A 38 7.98 -18.10 -12.97
N SER A 39 9.05 -17.56 -12.38
CA SER A 39 10.17 -18.38 -11.90
C SER A 39 9.88 -18.89 -10.50
N ALA A 40 10.45 -20.05 -10.14
CA ALA A 40 10.42 -20.54 -8.75
C ALA A 40 10.97 -19.51 -7.77
N TRP A 41 11.97 -18.73 -8.18
CA TRP A 41 12.52 -17.62 -7.39
C TRP A 41 11.53 -16.48 -7.17
N THR A 42 10.67 -16.20 -8.16
CA THR A 42 9.61 -15.18 -8.00
C THR A 42 8.60 -15.61 -6.95
N PHE A 43 8.18 -16.87 -6.94
CA PHE A 43 7.27 -17.39 -5.91
C PHE A 43 7.92 -17.44 -4.52
N ALA A 44 9.19 -17.82 -4.44
CA ALA A 44 9.94 -17.79 -3.19
C ALA A 44 10.03 -16.35 -2.64
N ALA A 45 10.37 -15.38 -3.48
CA ALA A 45 10.44 -13.97 -3.09
C ALA A 45 9.09 -13.42 -2.61
N ILE A 46 7.99 -13.73 -3.30
CA ILE A 46 6.64 -13.34 -2.89
C ILE A 46 6.28 -13.98 -1.54
N GLY A 47 6.56 -15.28 -1.39
CA GLY A 47 6.30 -15.99 -0.14
C GLY A 47 7.08 -15.40 1.04
N MET A 48 8.37 -15.14 0.86
CA MET A 48 9.21 -14.50 1.88
C MET A 48 8.73 -13.08 2.21
N SER A 49 8.38 -12.28 1.21
CA SER A 49 7.84 -10.93 1.41
C SER A 49 6.54 -10.94 2.23
N ILE A 50 5.65 -11.89 1.96
CA ILE A 50 4.40 -12.03 2.72
C ILE A 50 4.70 -12.45 4.16
N VAL A 51 5.54 -13.46 4.37
CA VAL A 51 5.90 -13.91 5.72
C VAL A 51 6.59 -12.80 6.51
N GLY A 52 7.52 -12.07 5.89
CA GLY A 52 8.17 -10.90 6.50
C GLY A 52 7.17 -9.82 6.90
N ALA A 53 6.24 -9.46 6.00
CA ALA A 53 5.21 -8.48 6.28
C ALA A 53 4.25 -8.92 7.41
N VAL A 54 3.88 -10.20 7.45
CA VAL A 54 3.09 -10.79 8.55
C VAL A 54 3.81 -10.66 9.88
N LEU A 55 5.08 -11.06 9.95
CA LEU A 55 5.88 -10.99 11.18
C LEU A 55 6.04 -9.55 11.69
N LEU A 56 6.20 -8.59 10.78
CA LEU A 56 6.32 -7.18 11.12
C LEU A 56 4.98 -6.57 11.58
N SER A 57 3.86 -7.03 11.00
CA SER A 57 2.54 -6.46 11.25
C SER A 57 1.83 -7.03 12.48
N LEU A 58 2.14 -8.28 12.88
CA LEU A 58 1.46 -8.99 13.98
C LEU A 58 1.98 -8.64 15.39
N GLY A 59 2.72 -7.56 15.55
CA GLY A 59 3.32 -7.20 16.85
C GLY A 59 2.32 -6.99 17.99
N ASN A 60 1.14 -6.40 17.73
CA ASN A 60 0.07 -6.15 18.70
C ASN A 60 -1.29 -6.29 18.00
N VAL A 61 -1.82 -7.51 17.97
CA VAL A 61 -3.13 -7.78 17.35
C VAL A 61 -4.19 -7.76 18.43
N ASP A 62 -4.97 -6.69 18.49
CA ASP A 62 -6.20 -6.63 19.25
C ASP A 62 -7.39 -6.72 18.29
N PHE A 63 -8.17 -7.80 18.38
CA PHE A 63 -9.34 -8.06 17.51
C PHE A 63 -10.63 -7.42 18.04
N SER A 64 -10.56 -6.59 19.07
CA SER A 64 -11.72 -6.14 19.84
C SER A 64 -12.48 -4.93 19.26
N HIS A 65 -12.12 -4.43 18.07
CA HIS A 65 -12.67 -3.19 17.54
C HIS A 65 -13.48 -3.42 16.26
N GLY A 66 -14.80 -3.15 16.29
CA GLY A 66 -15.65 -3.04 15.12
C GLY A 66 -16.11 -4.36 14.47
N ASP A 67 -16.63 -4.25 13.24
CA ASP A 67 -17.08 -5.39 12.45
C ASP A 67 -15.90 -6.04 11.70
N THR A 68 -15.40 -7.13 12.24
CA THR A 68 -14.26 -7.88 11.70
C THR A 68 -14.51 -8.32 10.25
N THR A 69 -15.74 -8.73 9.90
CA THR A 69 -16.10 -9.17 8.55
C THR A 69 -15.95 -8.01 7.56
N LEU A 70 -16.52 -6.86 7.91
CA LEU A 70 -16.42 -5.65 7.10
C LEU A 70 -14.95 -5.20 6.95
N GLY A 71 -14.16 -5.32 8.02
CA GLY A 71 -12.73 -5.01 8.01
C GLY A 71 -11.94 -5.89 7.03
N ILE A 72 -12.12 -7.21 7.10
CA ILE A 72 -11.45 -8.18 6.22
C ILE A 72 -11.87 -7.98 4.75
N VAL A 73 -13.17 -7.83 4.49
CA VAL A 73 -13.69 -7.60 3.13
C VAL A 73 -13.09 -6.31 2.56
N SER A 74 -13.10 -5.23 3.33
CA SER A 74 -12.54 -3.94 2.89
C SER A 74 -11.04 -4.02 2.63
N ALA A 75 -10.28 -4.74 3.46
CA ALA A 75 -8.86 -4.97 3.26
C ALA A 75 -8.60 -5.78 1.97
N THR A 76 -9.36 -6.86 1.75
CA THR A 76 -9.26 -7.71 0.56
C THR A 76 -9.57 -6.91 -0.72
N VAL A 77 -10.63 -6.11 -0.73
CA VAL A 77 -10.95 -5.22 -1.86
C VAL A 77 -9.81 -4.23 -2.12
N SER A 78 -9.20 -3.69 -1.07
CA SER A 78 -8.03 -2.80 -1.20
C SER A 78 -6.85 -3.49 -1.87
N VAL A 79 -6.57 -4.75 -1.54
CA VAL A 79 -5.50 -5.55 -2.16
C VAL A 79 -5.75 -5.74 -3.66
N VAL A 80 -6.95 -6.16 -4.02
CA VAL A 80 -7.33 -6.38 -5.43
C VAL A 80 -7.30 -5.06 -6.21
N ALA A 81 -7.82 -3.99 -5.64
CA ALA A 81 -7.81 -2.67 -6.28
C ALA A 81 -6.38 -2.14 -6.50
N TYR A 82 -5.50 -2.30 -5.49
CA TYR A 82 -4.11 -1.86 -5.59
C TYR A 82 -3.29 -2.71 -6.58
N GLY A 83 -3.44 -4.03 -6.51
CA GLY A 83 -2.84 -4.94 -7.50
C GLY A 83 -3.33 -4.66 -8.91
N GLY A 84 -4.64 -4.43 -9.07
CA GLY A 84 -5.25 -4.02 -10.35
C GLY A 84 -4.71 -2.69 -10.87
N TYR A 85 -4.47 -1.71 -10.01
CA TYR A 85 -3.82 -0.45 -10.37
C TYR A 85 -2.40 -0.69 -10.92
N ILE A 86 -1.57 -1.46 -10.22
CA ILE A 86 -0.18 -1.76 -10.63
C ILE A 86 -0.16 -2.44 -12.01
N VAL A 87 -1.00 -3.45 -12.21
CA VAL A 87 -1.13 -4.15 -13.50
C VAL A 87 -1.70 -3.22 -14.57
N GLY A 88 -2.74 -2.44 -14.23
CA GLY A 88 -3.39 -1.51 -15.12
C GLY A 88 -2.45 -0.45 -15.69
N VAL A 89 -1.57 0.12 -14.87
CA VAL A 89 -0.55 1.08 -15.33
C VAL A 89 0.34 0.46 -16.40
N ARG A 90 0.76 -0.78 -16.23
CA ARG A 90 1.67 -1.45 -17.19
C ARG A 90 0.97 -1.91 -18.46
N ARG A 91 -0.29 -2.35 -18.35
CA ARG A 91 -1.03 -3.04 -19.44
C ARG A 91 -2.01 -2.15 -20.18
N SER A 92 -2.16 -0.89 -19.80
CA SER A 92 -2.94 0.10 -20.52
C SER A 92 -2.04 1.11 -21.24
N ARG A 93 -2.65 2.00 -22.02
CA ARG A 93 -1.94 3.14 -22.63
C ARG A 93 -1.33 4.10 -21.60
N ALA A 94 -1.64 3.94 -20.32
CA ALA A 94 -1.03 4.70 -19.25
C ALA A 94 0.50 4.51 -19.18
N VAL A 95 1.02 3.40 -19.69
CA VAL A 95 2.48 3.17 -19.78
C VAL A 95 3.20 4.18 -20.66
N GLU A 96 2.53 4.74 -21.67
CA GLU A 96 3.07 5.71 -22.63
C GLU A 96 3.05 7.14 -22.09
N ILE A 97 2.21 7.44 -21.08
CA ILE A 97 2.06 8.76 -20.49
C ILE A 97 3.25 9.03 -19.57
N ASP A 98 3.78 10.24 -19.56
CA ASP A 98 4.82 10.63 -18.59
C ASP A 98 4.41 10.31 -17.15
N SER A 99 5.34 9.81 -16.34
CA SER A 99 5.04 9.34 -14.96
C SER A 99 4.53 10.45 -14.06
N THR A 100 5.01 11.68 -14.25
CA THR A 100 4.55 12.85 -13.50
C THR A 100 3.11 13.20 -13.86
N VAL A 101 2.82 13.25 -15.17
CA VAL A 101 1.46 13.55 -15.68
C VAL A 101 0.47 12.48 -15.22
N LEU A 102 0.83 11.20 -15.35
CA LEU A 102 -0.02 10.11 -14.90
C LEU A 102 -0.29 10.20 -13.39
N THR A 103 0.75 10.45 -12.59
CA THR A 103 0.60 10.62 -11.15
C THR A 103 -0.29 11.79 -10.79
N CYS A 104 -0.10 12.94 -11.44
CA CYS A 104 -0.98 14.11 -11.24
C CYS A 104 -2.44 13.78 -11.57
N CYS A 105 -2.72 13.11 -12.67
CA CYS A 105 -4.08 12.69 -13.04
C CYS A 105 -4.69 11.75 -11.98
N VAL A 106 -3.95 10.71 -11.57
CA VAL A 106 -4.42 9.75 -10.55
C VAL A 106 -4.70 10.45 -9.23
N MET A 107 -3.82 11.36 -8.81
CA MET A 107 -4.00 12.15 -7.59
C MET A 107 -5.21 13.09 -7.68
N ALA A 108 -5.39 13.77 -8.80
CA ALA A 108 -6.52 14.68 -9.03
C ALA A 108 -7.87 13.92 -9.00
N PHE A 109 -7.97 12.79 -9.71
CA PHE A 109 -9.17 11.95 -9.66
C PHE A 109 -9.40 11.37 -8.26
N GLY A 110 -8.36 10.94 -7.56
CA GLY A 110 -8.45 10.49 -6.18
C GLY A 110 -8.98 11.58 -5.25
N ALA A 111 -8.44 12.80 -5.35
CA ALA A 111 -8.89 13.95 -4.57
C ALA A 111 -10.36 14.28 -4.84
N LEU A 112 -10.77 14.34 -6.11
CA LEU A 112 -12.17 14.56 -6.48
C LEU A 112 -13.10 13.50 -5.91
N PHE A 113 -12.69 12.23 -5.96
CA PHE A 113 -13.46 11.13 -5.41
C PHE A 113 -13.62 11.24 -3.89
N PHE A 114 -12.54 11.59 -3.16
CA PHE A 114 -12.60 11.79 -1.72
C PHE A 114 -13.41 13.01 -1.31
N ILE A 115 -13.31 14.13 -2.05
CA ILE A 115 -14.11 15.32 -1.81
C ILE A 115 -15.59 15.02 -2.03
N ALA A 116 -15.94 14.39 -3.15
CA ALA A 116 -17.32 13.99 -3.43
C ALA A 116 -17.88 13.06 -2.35
N GLY A 117 -17.10 12.03 -1.96
CA GLY A 117 -17.47 11.14 -0.87
C GLY A 117 -17.65 11.86 0.47
N GLY A 118 -16.77 12.80 0.78
CA GLY A 118 -16.86 13.62 2.00
C GLY A 118 -18.12 14.49 2.02
N LEU A 119 -18.44 15.12 0.91
CA LEU A 119 -19.67 15.94 0.79
C LEU A 119 -20.94 15.11 0.96
N LEU A 120 -20.94 13.85 0.47
CA LEU A 120 -22.10 12.94 0.60
C LEU A 120 -22.25 12.35 2.01
N THR A 121 -21.19 12.26 2.78
CA THR A 121 -21.19 11.51 4.06
C THR A 121 -21.08 12.39 5.32
N GLY A 122 -21.09 13.67 5.23
CA GLY A 122 -21.05 14.55 6.42
C GLY A 122 -20.30 15.85 6.24
N GLY A 123 -19.90 16.14 5.04
CA GLY A 123 -19.19 17.35 4.67
C GLY A 123 -17.66 17.25 4.80
N VAL A 124 -16.99 18.14 4.10
CA VAL A 124 -15.55 18.33 4.17
C VAL A 124 -15.25 19.36 5.23
N ARG A 125 -14.50 19.00 6.27
CA ARG A 125 -14.00 19.95 7.27
C ARG A 125 -12.74 20.60 6.74
N LEU A 126 -12.76 21.92 6.64
CA LEU A 126 -11.58 22.70 6.33
C LEU A 126 -10.78 22.91 7.61
N GLU A 127 -9.53 22.50 7.57
CA GLU A 127 -8.60 22.77 8.67
C GLU A 127 -8.19 24.25 8.65
N THR A 128 -8.22 24.90 9.79
CA THR A 128 -7.92 26.34 9.92
C THR A 128 -6.56 26.62 10.55
N ASP A 129 -5.94 25.61 11.16
CA ASP A 129 -4.63 25.76 11.79
C ASP A 129 -3.50 25.66 10.75
N PRO A 130 -2.65 26.69 10.62
CA PRO A 130 -1.52 26.68 9.68
C PRO A 130 -0.48 25.59 9.98
N HIS A 131 -0.29 25.20 11.24
CA HIS A 131 0.64 24.14 11.61
C HIS A 131 0.16 22.78 11.12
N THR A 132 -1.12 22.52 11.21
CA THR A 132 -1.73 21.31 10.65
C THR A 132 -1.55 21.23 9.14
N TRP A 133 -1.66 22.36 8.43
CA TRP A 133 -1.37 22.42 6.98
C TRP A 133 0.08 22.08 6.65
N LEU A 134 1.03 22.53 7.46
CA LEU A 134 2.44 22.18 7.28
C LEU A 134 2.67 20.67 7.38
N TYR A 135 2.06 20.00 8.37
CA TYR A 135 2.14 18.55 8.50
C TYR A 135 1.45 17.82 7.34
N ILE A 136 0.27 18.29 6.92
CA ILE A 136 -0.45 17.73 5.77
C ILE A 136 0.41 17.80 4.51
N LEU A 137 1.02 18.95 4.23
CA LEU A 137 1.91 19.13 3.06
C LEU A 137 3.18 18.30 3.20
N GLY A 138 3.76 18.20 4.40
CA GLY A 138 4.92 17.38 4.69
C GLY A 138 4.69 15.89 4.45
N VAL A 139 3.46 15.41 4.61
CA VAL A 139 3.08 14.03 4.25
C VAL A 139 2.66 13.92 2.79
N ALA A 140 1.87 14.87 2.29
CA ALA A 140 1.30 14.80 0.94
C ALA A 140 2.38 14.85 -0.15
N ILE A 141 3.41 15.68 -0.01
CA ILE A 141 4.43 15.83 -1.05
C ILE A 141 5.38 14.64 -1.08
N PRO A 142 6.19 14.33 -0.05
CA PRO A 142 7.17 13.26 -0.11
C PRO A 142 6.51 11.87 -0.06
N ALA A 143 5.61 11.62 0.88
CA ALA A 143 5.06 10.29 1.09
C ALA A 143 3.95 9.92 0.08
N THR A 144 3.32 10.89 -0.57
CA THR A 144 2.26 10.61 -1.53
C THR A 144 2.66 10.94 -2.96
N ALA A 145 3.02 12.19 -3.27
CA ALA A 145 3.32 12.58 -4.65
C ALA A 145 4.62 11.94 -5.15
N VAL A 146 5.73 12.12 -4.44
CA VAL A 146 7.04 11.57 -4.86
C VAL A 146 7.03 10.04 -4.85
N SER A 147 6.44 9.41 -3.82
CA SER A 147 6.32 7.96 -3.73
C SER A 147 5.51 7.36 -4.87
N ASN A 148 4.36 7.96 -5.24
CA ASN A 148 3.58 7.48 -6.38
C ASN A 148 4.27 7.69 -7.73
N MET A 149 5.00 8.80 -7.91
CA MET A 149 5.81 8.99 -9.12
C MET A 149 6.87 7.89 -9.24
N ALA A 150 7.58 7.59 -8.14
CA ALA A 150 8.57 6.53 -8.09
C ALA A 150 7.94 5.15 -8.37
N LEU A 151 6.76 4.87 -7.80
CA LEU A 151 6.00 3.64 -8.05
C LEU A 151 5.64 3.51 -9.53
N VAL A 152 5.05 4.53 -10.14
CA VAL A 152 4.69 4.52 -11.56
C VAL A 152 5.93 4.32 -12.42
N GLN A 153 7.03 4.98 -12.12
CA GLN A 153 8.29 4.82 -12.84
C GLN A 153 8.86 3.41 -12.68
N ALA A 154 8.81 2.82 -11.49
CA ALA A 154 9.24 1.44 -11.25
C ALA A 154 8.39 0.44 -12.06
N ILE A 155 7.05 0.58 -12.05
CA ILE A 155 6.16 -0.29 -12.83
C ILE A 155 6.51 -0.25 -14.32
N LYS A 156 6.86 0.91 -14.86
CA LYS A 156 7.25 1.07 -16.26
C LYS A 156 8.61 0.46 -16.57
N SER A 157 9.57 0.61 -15.66
CA SER A 157 10.97 0.22 -15.87
C SER A 157 11.21 -1.27 -15.64
N ILE A 158 10.78 -1.80 -14.50
CA ILE A 158 11.06 -3.18 -14.07
C ILE A 158 9.83 -4.10 -14.11
N GLY A 159 8.67 -3.55 -14.42
CA GLY A 159 7.41 -4.29 -14.52
C GLY A 159 6.66 -4.45 -13.20
N PRO A 160 5.39 -4.87 -13.28
CA PRO A 160 4.48 -4.91 -12.13
C PRO A 160 4.89 -5.93 -11.07
N THR A 161 5.32 -7.12 -11.47
CA THR A 161 5.68 -8.20 -10.55
C THR A 161 6.86 -7.83 -9.66
N LEU A 162 7.97 -7.38 -10.26
CA LEU A 162 9.14 -6.95 -9.48
C LEU A 162 8.84 -5.72 -8.63
N THR A 163 8.13 -4.73 -9.17
CA THR A 163 7.73 -3.55 -8.42
C THR A 163 6.90 -3.91 -7.19
N SER A 164 5.99 -4.86 -7.31
CA SER A 164 5.16 -5.30 -6.18
C SER A 164 5.99 -6.03 -5.10
N ILE A 165 6.99 -6.82 -5.48
CA ILE A 165 7.91 -7.48 -4.54
C ILE A 165 8.73 -6.43 -3.78
N PHE A 166 9.29 -5.42 -4.49
CA PHE A 166 10.01 -4.32 -3.83
C PHE A 166 9.11 -3.49 -2.91
N GLY A 167 7.80 -3.47 -3.12
CA GLY A 167 6.86 -2.86 -2.20
C GLY A 167 6.86 -3.48 -0.78
N ALA A 168 7.34 -4.71 -0.62
CA ALA A 168 7.54 -5.32 0.68
C ALA A 168 8.64 -4.63 1.52
N MET A 169 9.46 -3.76 0.91
CA MET A 169 10.41 -2.89 1.63
C MET A 169 9.70 -1.79 2.46
N GLU A 170 8.42 -1.52 2.21
CA GLU A 170 7.64 -0.51 2.95
C GLU A 170 7.59 -0.82 4.45
N PRO A 171 7.15 -2.01 4.92
CA PRO A 171 7.16 -2.34 6.33
C PRO A 171 8.57 -2.40 6.92
N LEU A 172 9.58 -2.82 6.16
CA LEU A 172 10.97 -2.79 6.58
C LEU A 172 11.41 -1.35 6.91
N THR A 173 11.16 -0.43 5.99
CA THR A 173 11.49 0.99 6.16
C THR A 173 10.76 1.59 7.36
N ALA A 174 9.48 1.24 7.55
CA ALA A 174 8.69 1.69 8.69
C ALA A 174 9.29 1.24 10.02
N VAL A 175 9.74 -0.01 10.14
CA VAL A 175 10.38 -0.51 11.36
C VAL A 175 11.72 0.17 11.60
N VAL A 176 12.54 0.36 10.58
CA VAL A 176 13.83 1.05 10.71
C VAL A 176 13.62 2.48 11.24
N ILE A 177 12.65 3.21 10.68
CA ILE A 177 12.32 4.57 11.15
C ILE A 177 11.74 4.54 12.55
N GLY A 178 10.84 3.60 12.85
CA GLY A 178 10.26 3.42 14.19
C GLY A 178 11.31 3.26 15.26
N VAL A 179 12.28 2.38 15.03
CA VAL A 179 13.38 2.13 15.98
C VAL A 179 14.34 3.31 16.07
N TRP A 180 14.80 3.87 14.95
CA TRP A 180 15.86 4.88 14.95
C TRP A 180 15.37 6.29 15.27
N VAL A 181 14.18 6.65 14.82
CA VAL A 181 13.63 8.00 15.00
C VAL A 181 12.70 8.09 16.20
N PHE A 182 11.87 7.08 16.40
CA PHE A 182 10.86 7.07 17.47
C PHE A 182 11.29 6.24 18.69
N ALA A 183 12.50 5.66 18.68
CA ALA A 183 13.04 4.83 19.78
C ALA A 183 12.09 3.67 20.19
N GLU A 184 11.34 3.13 19.22
CA GLU A 184 10.48 1.98 19.45
C GLU A 184 11.29 0.73 19.84
N PRO A 185 10.79 -0.12 20.73
CA PRO A 185 11.51 -1.30 21.14
C PRO A 185 11.64 -2.29 19.98
N PHE A 186 12.87 -2.63 19.61
CA PHE A 186 13.15 -3.61 18.57
C PHE A 186 12.92 -5.02 19.10
N THR A 187 11.92 -5.71 18.56
CA THR A 187 11.56 -7.05 19.00
C THR A 187 12.24 -8.14 18.16
N ALA A 188 12.43 -9.34 18.75
CA ALA A 188 12.96 -10.49 18.01
C ALA A 188 12.07 -10.86 16.79
N LYS A 189 10.75 -10.63 16.87
CA LYS A 189 9.83 -10.82 15.74
C LYS A 189 10.11 -9.80 14.62
N GLY A 190 10.37 -8.55 14.98
CA GLY A 190 10.78 -7.51 14.03
C GLY A 190 12.09 -7.88 13.33
N ALA A 191 13.08 -8.37 14.06
CA ALA A 191 14.35 -8.84 13.50
C ALA A 191 14.14 -9.99 12.48
N ALA A 192 13.33 -10.98 12.82
CA ALA A 192 13.02 -12.10 11.92
C ALA A 192 12.27 -11.63 10.65
N GLY A 193 11.32 -10.69 10.78
CA GLY A 193 10.60 -10.12 9.64
C GLY A 193 11.47 -9.28 8.70
N ILE A 194 12.54 -8.67 9.23
CA ILE A 194 13.52 -7.92 8.42
C ILE A 194 14.43 -8.84 7.61
N LEU A 195 14.77 -10.02 8.13
CA LEU A 195 15.67 -10.97 7.49
C LEU A 195 15.00 -11.76 6.36
N LEU A 196 13.68 -11.80 6.31
CA LEU A 196 12.86 -12.46 5.27
C LEU A 196 12.45 -11.51 4.15
#